data_b294945022466dbced4e75d988e5f050
#
_entry.id   b294945022466dbced4e75d988e5f050
#
_cell.length_a   1.000
_cell.length_b   1.000
_cell.length_c   1.000
_cell.angle_alpha   90.00
_cell.angle_beta   90.00
_cell.angle_gamma   90.00
#
_symmetry.space_group_name_H-M   'P 1'
#
loop_
_entity.id
_entity.type
_entity.pdbx_description
1 polymer ?
#
loop_
_entity_poly.entity_id
_entity_poly.type
_entity_poly.pdbx_seq_one_letter_code
_entity_poly.pdbx_strand_id
1 'polypeptide(L)'
;MFTSCCPAWVRYAELFHPEILKNISTSKSPQQMMGSSIKTYFADTYNVLPVNIVAVSIKPCTAKKYEGQRDEMGRNGYKDIDIVLTIREYAQLLKEKGIDIT
;
A
#
# COMPACT_ATOMS: atom_id res chain seq x y z
N MET A 1 -1.10 -11.26 20.26
CA MET A 1 -0.53 -10.60 19.06
C MET A 1 -1.52 -9.60 18.49
N PHE A 2 -1.04 -8.44 18.12
CA PHE A 2 -1.88 -7.40 17.50
C PHE A 2 -1.66 -7.41 15.99
N THR A 3 -2.72 -7.08 15.26
CA THR A 3 -2.61 -6.98 13.80
C THR A 3 -1.91 -5.69 13.37
N SER A 4 -1.37 -5.68 12.16
CA SER A 4 -0.62 -4.55 11.62
C SER A 4 -1.21 -4.02 10.31
N CYS A 5 -2.45 -4.35 9.99
CA CYS A 5 -3.06 -3.96 8.72
C CYS A 5 -3.42 -2.47 8.65
N CYS A 6 -3.57 -1.79 9.78
CA CYS A 6 -3.90 -0.36 9.82
C CYS A 6 -2.64 0.46 10.09
N PRO A 7 -2.15 1.25 9.13
CA PRO A 7 -0.93 2.03 9.33
C PRO A 7 -1.08 3.13 10.38
N ALA A 8 -2.29 3.66 10.57
CA ALA A 8 -2.53 4.64 11.62
C ALA A 8 -2.34 4.02 13.01
N TRP A 9 -2.82 2.79 13.20
CA TRP A 9 -2.63 2.05 14.45
C TRP A 9 -1.14 1.76 14.70
N VAL A 10 -0.44 1.30 13.68
CA VAL A 10 1.00 1.00 13.80
C VAL A 10 1.77 2.27 14.17
N ARG A 11 1.47 3.38 13.50
CA ARG A 11 2.14 4.65 13.80
C ARG A 11 1.82 5.15 15.20
N TYR A 12 0.58 5.01 15.64
CA TYR A 12 0.17 5.36 17.01
C TYR A 12 0.99 4.56 18.02
N ALA A 13 1.12 3.24 17.80
CA ALA A 13 1.89 2.39 18.69
C ALA A 13 3.36 2.79 18.73
N GLU A 14 3.95 3.11 17.58
CA GLU A 14 5.35 3.54 17.48
C GLU A 14 5.60 4.82 18.29
N LEU A 15 4.66 5.77 18.25
CA LEU A 15 4.82 7.07 18.90
C LEU A 15 4.49 7.05 20.37
N PHE A 16 3.44 6.33 20.78
CA PHE A 16 2.89 6.45 22.13
C PHE A 16 3.07 5.20 22.99
N HIS A 17 3.21 4.03 22.36
CA HIS A 17 3.31 2.75 23.09
C HIS A 17 4.36 1.84 22.46
N PRO A 18 5.64 2.29 22.38
CA PRO A 18 6.67 1.48 21.73
C PRO A 18 6.90 0.13 22.43
N GLU A 19 6.51 0.00 23.69
CA GLU A 19 6.67 -1.24 24.45
C GLU A 19 5.82 -2.39 23.90
N ILE A 20 4.77 -2.12 23.12
CA ILE A 20 3.92 -3.17 22.54
C ILE A 20 4.31 -3.52 21.11
N LEU A 21 5.30 -2.86 20.52
CA LEU A 21 5.72 -3.14 19.14
C LEU A 21 6.11 -4.60 18.93
N LYS A 22 6.72 -5.21 19.93
CA LYS A 22 7.09 -6.62 19.87
C LYS A 22 5.89 -7.56 19.74
N ASN A 23 4.70 -7.10 20.10
CA ASN A 23 3.46 -7.87 20.06
C ASN A 23 2.65 -7.62 18.79
N ILE A 24 3.11 -6.72 17.93
CA ILE A 24 2.44 -6.40 16.66
C ILE A 24 2.98 -7.35 15.57
N SER A 25 2.06 -7.84 14.74
CA SER A 25 2.42 -8.73 13.64
C SER A 25 3.45 -8.07 12.71
N THR A 26 4.42 -8.85 12.25
CA THR A 26 5.41 -8.39 11.27
C THR A 26 4.90 -8.51 9.83
N SER A 27 3.71 -9.09 9.64
CA SER A 27 3.12 -9.21 8.30
C SER A 27 2.75 -7.84 7.75
N LYS A 28 2.94 -7.67 6.45
CA LYS A 28 2.50 -6.47 5.76
C LYS A 28 0.96 -6.40 5.74
N SER A 29 0.41 -5.21 5.52
CA SER A 29 -1.04 -5.08 5.32
C SER A 29 -1.47 -5.80 4.04
N PRO A 30 -2.76 -6.14 3.89
CA PRO A 30 -3.26 -6.75 2.65
C PRO A 30 -2.91 -5.95 1.39
N GLN A 31 -2.92 -4.61 1.47
CA GLN A 31 -2.50 -3.76 0.37
C GLN A 31 -1.06 -4.05 -0.05
N GLN A 32 -0.15 -4.09 0.91
CA GLN A 32 1.26 -4.32 0.63
C GLN A 32 1.54 -5.77 0.24
N MET A 33 0.80 -6.72 0.80
CA MET A 33 0.89 -8.12 0.38
C MET A 33 0.53 -8.29 -1.09
N MET A 34 -0.56 -7.66 -1.53
CA MET A 34 -0.98 -7.69 -2.92
C MET A 34 0.04 -7.00 -3.82
N GLY A 35 0.56 -5.84 -3.40
CA GLY A 35 1.59 -5.12 -4.14
C GLY A 35 2.85 -5.96 -4.32
N SER A 36 3.27 -6.62 -3.25
CA SER A 36 4.43 -7.51 -3.30
C SER A 36 4.18 -8.67 -4.27
N SER A 37 2.99 -9.28 -4.24
CA SER A 37 2.62 -10.36 -5.14
C SER A 37 2.61 -9.90 -6.60
N ILE A 38 2.10 -8.71 -6.87
CA ILE A 38 2.09 -8.14 -8.22
C ILE A 38 3.51 -7.94 -8.72
N LYS A 39 4.37 -7.36 -7.89
CA LYS A 39 5.75 -7.05 -8.29
C LYS A 39 6.63 -8.29 -8.41
N THR A 40 6.26 -9.41 -7.81
CA THR A 40 7.04 -10.65 -7.86
C THR A 40 6.38 -11.69 -8.75
N TYR A 41 5.27 -12.27 -8.31
CA TYR A 41 4.63 -13.38 -9.01
C TYR A 41 4.04 -12.96 -10.36
N PHE A 42 3.27 -11.86 -10.38
CA PHE A 42 2.64 -11.38 -11.61
C PHE A 42 3.71 -10.96 -12.62
N ALA A 43 4.72 -10.22 -12.18
CA ALA A 43 5.81 -9.77 -13.03
C ALA A 43 6.55 -10.95 -13.67
N ASP A 44 6.81 -11.98 -12.89
CA ASP A 44 7.50 -13.18 -13.34
C ASP A 44 6.65 -13.97 -14.35
N THR A 45 5.36 -14.12 -14.05
CA THR A 45 4.41 -14.86 -14.90
C THR A 45 4.25 -14.23 -16.27
N TYR A 46 4.24 -12.90 -16.36
CA TYR A 46 4.04 -12.16 -17.62
C TYR A 46 5.34 -11.61 -18.21
N ASN A 47 6.49 -12.00 -17.65
CA ASN A 47 7.82 -11.58 -18.11
C ASN A 47 7.97 -10.05 -18.20
N VAL A 48 7.44 -9.34 -17.20
CA VAL A 48 7.55 -7.89 -17.07
C VAL A 48 8.48 -7.56 -15.92
N LEU A 49 9.39 -6.59 -16.12
CA LEU A 49 10.26 -6.17 -15.03
C LEU A 49 9.43 -5.46 -13.95
N PRO A 50 9.67 -5.73 -12.65
CA PRO A 50 8.91 -5.07 -11.58
C PRO A 50 8.94 -3.54 -11.65
N VAL A 51 10.06 -2.96 -12.11
CA VAL A 51 10.19 -1.49 -12.23
C VAL A 51 9.30 -0.91 -13.32
N ASN A 52 8.80 -1.75 -14.25
CA ASN A 52 7.91 -1.32 -15.32
C ASN A 52 6.43 -1.47 -14.95
N ILE A 53 6.14 -1.93 -13.73
CA ILE A 53 4.78 -2.08 -13.23
C ILE A 53 4.50 -0.94 -12.25
N VAL A 54 3.39 -0.25 -12.46
CA VAL A 54 2.90 0.78 -11.51
C VAL A 54 1.67 0.21 -10.81
N ALA A 55 1.81 -0.08 -9.52
CA ALA A 55 0.70 -0.59 -8.72
C ALA A 55 -0.03 0.58 -8.07
N VAL A 56 -1.31 0.71 -8.38
CA VAL A 56 -2.17 1.77 -7.87
C VAL A 56 -3.22 1.17 -6.95
N SER A 57 -3.31 1.69 -5.75
CA SER A 57 -4.28 1.24 -4.75
C SER A 57 -5.33 2.33 -4.51
N ILE A 58 -6.60 1.93 -4.46
CA ILE A 58 -7.71 2.83 -4.19
C ILE A 58 -8.29 2.45 -2.84
N LYS A 59 -8.21 3.35 -1.87
CA LYS A 59 -8.59 3.08 -0.48
C LYS A 59 -9.36 4.25 0.12
N PRO A 60 -10.24 3.99 1.09
CA PRO A 60 -10.93 5.07 1.80
C PRO A 60 -10.04 5.77 2.83
N CYS A 61 -8.84 5.27 3.10
CA CYS A 61 -7.99 5.71 4.20
C CYS A 61 -6.73 6.41 3.67
N THR A 62 -6.50 7.66 4.13
CA THR A 62 -5.30 8.42 3.75
C THR A 62 -4.02 7.86 4.38
N ALA A 63 -4.14 7.14 5.51
CA ALA A 63 -2.97 6.54 6.17
C ALA A 63 -2.27 5.51 5.29
N LYS A 64 -2.96 4.90 4.34
CA LYS A 64 -2.36 3.97 3.38
C LYS A 64 -1.35 4.65 2.45
N LYS A 65 -1.48 5.96 2.24
CA LYS A 65 -0.47 6.73 1.48
C LYS A 65 0.86 6.73 2.22
N TYR A 66 0.81 6.96 3.52
CA TYR A 66 2.00 6.92 4.37
C TYR A 66 2.62 5.53 4.37
N GLU A 67 1.80 4.49 4.50
CA GLU A 67 2.27 3.11 4.47
C GLU A 67 3.02 2.80 3.18
N GLY A 68 2.49 3.22 2.04
CA GLY A 68 3.11 2.99 0.75
C GLY A 68 4.46 3.67 0.57
N GLN A 69 4.72 4.72 1.35
CA GLN A 69 5.97 5.48 1.28
C GLN A 69 7.04 4.98 2.25
N ARG A 70 6.73 4.03 3.13
CA ARG A 70 7.71 3.50 4.07
C ARG A 70 8.77 2.69 3.31
N ASP A 71 10.03 2.85 3.72
CA ASP A 71 11.16 2.20 3.06
C ASP A 71 11.07 0.67 3.11
N GLU A 72 10.54 0.12 4.20
CA GLU A 72 10.40 -1.32 4.37
C GLU A 72 9.32 -1.94 3.46
N MET A 73 8.52 -1.13 2.77
CA MET A 73 7.45 -1.58 1.88
C MET A 73 7.92 -1.63 0.42
N GLY A 74 9.03 -2.29 0.20
CA GLY A 74 9.59 -2.46 -1.13
C GLY A 74 10.86 -3.27 -1.10
N ARG A 75 11.44 -3.50 -2.28
CA ARG A 75 12.71 -4.23 -2.42
C ARG A 75 13.38 -3.87 -3.75
N ASN A 76 14.70 -4.07 -3.81
CA ASN A 76 15.48 -3.92 -5.05
C ASN A 76 15.25 -2.57 -5.77
N GLY A 77 15.04 -1.52 -4.99
CA GLY A 77 14.87 -0.17 -5.54
C GLY A 77 13.47 0.16 -6.03
N TYR A 78 12.48 -0.71 -5.84
CA TYR A 78 11.10 -0.42 -6.18
C TYR A 78 10.18 -0.63 -4.97
N LYS A 79 9.03 0.05 -4.98
CA LYS A 79 8.03 -0.06 -3.92
C LYS A 79 6.99 -1.12 -4.30
N ASP A 80 6.38 -1.75 -3.29
CA ASP A 80 5.31 -2.71 -3.52
C ASP A 80 4.07 -2.03 -4.09
N ILE A 81 3.72 -0.84 -3.56
CA ILE A 81 2.63 0.01 -4.06
C ILE A 81 3.23 1.36 -4.43
N ASP A 82 3.02 1.79 -5.66
CA ASP A 82 3.60 3.04 -6.16
C ASP A 82 2.72 4.25 -5.87
N ILE A 83 1.40 4.11 -6.03
CA ILE A 83 0.44 5.20 -5.85
C ILE A 83 -0.73 4.72 -5.02
N VAL A 84 -1.13 5.52 -4.03
CA VAL A 84 -2.33 5.27 -3.24
C VAL A 84 -3.28 6.44 -3.42
N LEU A 85 -4.48 6.17 -3.90
CA LEU A 85 -5.53 7.17 -4.07
C LEU A 85 -6.65 6.91 -3.08
N THR A 86 -7.23 7.99 -2.52
CA THR A 86 -8.48 7.84 -1.77
C THR A 86 -9.63 7.66 -2.77
N ILE A 87 -10.75 7.15 -2.27
CA ILE A 87 -11.95 7.00 -3.10
C ILE A 87 -12.38 8.35 -3.68
N ARG A 88 -12.26 9.43 -2.89
CA ARG A 88 -12.60 10.78 -3.36
C ARG A 88 -11.67 11.25 -4.48
N GLU A 89 -10.39 11.01 -4.34
CA GLU A 89 -9.41 11.37 -5.37
C GLU A 89 -9.65 10.60 -6.66
N TYR A 90 -10.00 9.33 -6.55
CA TYR A 90 -10.32 8.50 -7.71
C TYR A 90 -11.58 8.99 -8.41
N ALA A 91 -12.62 9.33 -7.64
CA ALA A 91 -13.86 9.89 -8.19
C ALA A 91 -13.60 11.20 -8.94
N GLN A 92 -12.74 12.06 -8.39
CA GLN A 92 -12.35 13.30 -9.04
C GLN A 92 -11.58 13.06 -10.33
N LEU A 93 -10.68 12.10 -10.33
CA LEU A 93 -9.92 11.69 -11.52
C LEU A 93 -10.86 11.24 -12.64
N LEU A 94 -11.85 10.41 -12.31
CA LEU A 94 -12.85 9.95 -13.28
C LEU A 94 -13.63 11.14 -13.85
N LYS A 95 -14.01 12.09 -12.99
CA LYS A 95 -14.74 13.29 -13.40
C LYS A 95 -13.91 14.16 -14.35
N GLU A 96 -12.63 14.35 -14.05
CA GLU A 96 -11.72 15.13 -14.88
C GLU A 96 -11.50 14.49 -16.25
N LYS A 97 -11.53 13.15 -16.31
CA LYS A 97 -11.38 12.41 -17.56
C LYS A 97 -12.68 12.22 -18.32
N GLY A 98 -13.78 12.77 -17.81
CA GLY A 98 -15.08 12.68 -18.46
C GLY A 98 -15.71 11.31 -18.44
N ILE A 99 -15.32 10.45 -17.48
CA ILE A 99 -15.86 9.10 -17.35
C ILE A 99 -17.05 9.15 -16.38
N ASP A 100 -18.21 8.71 -16.86
CA ASP A 100 -19.42 8.60 -16.04
C ASP A 100 -19.71 7.12 -15.78
N ILE A 101 -19.74 6.76 -14.49
CA ILE A 101 -19.96 5.38 -14.07
C ILE A 101 -21.34 5.15 -13.45
N THR A 102 -22.21 6.17 -13.46
CA THR A 102 -23.58 6.06 -12.94
C THR A 102 -24.55 5.39 -13.93
#